data_af63d573e18daa59b17d6b393e5e6b40
#
_entry.id   af63d573e18daa59b17d6b393e5e6b40
#
_cell.length_a   1.000
_cell.length_b   1.000
_cell.length_c   1.000
_cell.angle_alpha   90.00
_cell.angle_beta   90.00
_cell.angle_gamma   90.00
#
_symmetry.space_group_name_H-M   'P 1'
#
loop_
_entity.id
_entity.type
_entity.pdbx_description
1 polymer ?
#
loop_
_entity_poly.entity_id
_entity_poly.type
_entity_poly.pdbx_seq_one_letter_code
_entity_poly.pdbx_strand_id
1 'polypeptide(L)'
;MRVFKYIFWLLYRIWFYILVALPILIAFPILLISILKESWYPFFFKIARIWAKIILFGMGFTWKIEKEQTPEKHKSYMFIANHTSMTDIMLMLVAVKNPFVFVGKKDLANIPLFGFFYKRTCILVDRSSEKSRKAVFLRAQRRLQSGLSICIFPEGGVPEEHIVLD
;
A
#
# COMPACT_ATOMS: atom_id res chain seq x y z
N MET A 1 20.24 -5.05 -29.81
CA MET A 1 19.33 -4.11 -29.12
C MET A 1 18.28 -4.75 -28.21
N ARG A 2 17.54 -5.80 -28.62
CA ARG A 2 16.50 -6.45 -27.79
C ARG A 2 17.04 -7.04 -26.47
N VAL A 3 18.17 -7.76 -26.51
CA VAL A 3 18.77 -8.39 -25.32
C VAL A 3 19.15 -7.34 -24.24
N PHE A 4 19.76 -6.23 -24.66
CA PHE A 4 20.11 -5.13 -23.73
C PHE A 4 18.88 -4.54 -23.04
N LYS A 5 17.76 -4.38 -23.75
CA LYS A 5 16.49 -3.91 -23.21
C LYS A 5 15.93 -4.87 -22.15
N TYR A 6 16.01 -6.19 -22.40
CA TYR A 6 15.56 -7.20 -21.44
C TYR A 6 16.43 -7.24 -20.18
N ILE A 7 17.76 -7.14 -20.32
CA ILE A 7 18.68 -7.08 -19.17
C ILE A 7 18.42 -5.84 -18.34
N PHE A 8 18.27 -4.67 -18.97
CA PHE A 8 17.94 -3.43 -18.26
C PHE A 8 16.61 -3.53 -17.49
N TRP A 9 15.56 -4.09 -18.11
CA TRP A 9 14.27 -4.32 -17.50
C TRP A 9 14.37 -5.27 -16.30
N LEU A 10 15.13 -6.34 -16.41
CA LEU A 10 15.36 -7.29 -15.34
C LEU A 10 16.08 -6.62 -14.15
N LEU A 11 17.15 -5.88 -14.42
CA LEU A 11 17.90 -5.16 -13.40
C LEU A 11 17.03 -4.09 -12.70
N TYR A 12 16.20 -3.37 -13.45
CA TYR A 12 15.28 -2.39 -12.91
C TYR A 12 14.21 -3.03 -12.01
N ARG A 13 13.70 -4.21 -12.38
CA ARG A 13 12.80 -5.00 -11.52
C ARG A 13 13.49 -5.48 -10.24
N ILE A 14 14.70 -6.00 -10.34
CA ILE A 14 15.50 -6.43 -9.18
C ILE A 14 15.72 -5.24 -8.24
N TRP A 15 16.10 -4.09 -8.81
CA TRP A 15 16.29 -2.85 -8.06
C TRP A 15 15.03 -2.43 -7.30
N PHE A 16 13.86 -2.50 -7.94
CA PHE A 16 12.59 -2.25 -7.27
C PHE A 16 12.38 -3.16 -6.06
N TYR A 17 12.61 -4.46 -6.19
CA TYR A 17 12.45 -5.39 -5.07
C TYR A 17 13.48 -5.16 -3.95
N ILE A 18 14.68 -4.72 -4.28
CA ILE A 18 15.68 -4.30 -3.28
C ILE A 18 15.18 -3.10 -2.50
N LEU A 19 14.66 -2.07 -3.19
CA LEU A 19 14.09 -0.88 -2.55
C LEU A 19 12.86 -1.20 -1.69
N VAL A 20 12.09 -2.21 -2.04
CA VAL A 20 10.96 -2.67 -1.25
C VAL A 20 11.44 -3.43 0.00
N ALA A 21 12.35 -4.39 -0.15
CA ALA A 21 12.72 -5.32 0.90
C ALA A 21 13.74 -4.74 1.89
N LEU A 22 14.79 -4.08 1.41
CA LEU A 22 15.91 -3.63 2.24
C LEU A 22 15.48 -2.66 3.36
N PRO A 23 14.67 -1.62 3.12
CA PRO A 23 14.22 -0.74 4.19
C PRO A 23 13.34 -1.45 5.22
N ILE A 24 12.53 -2.44 4.79
CA ILE A 24 11.73 -3.25 5.72
C ILE A 24 12.65 -4.07 6.62
N LEU A 25 13.71 -4.68 6.09
CA LEU A 25 14.67 -5.46 6.85
C LEU A 25 15.42 -4.58 7.87
N ILE A 26 15.88 -3.40 7.46
CA ILE A 26 16.57 -2.45 8.34
C ILE A 26 15.62 -1.93 9.43
N ALA A 27 14.39 -1.59 9.09
CA ALA A 27 13.40 -1.06 10.02
C ALA A 27 12.64 -2.17 10.79
N PHE A 28 12.95 -3.45 10.57
CA PHE A 28 12.18 -4.58 11.09
C PHE A 28 11.89 -4.51 12.60
N PRO A 29 12.88 -4.25 13.50
CA PRO A 29 12.61 -4.16 14.92
C PRO A 29 11.61 -3.05 15.27
N ILE A 30 11.74 -1.87 14.66
CA ILE A 30 10.87 -0.72 14.88
C ILE A 30 9.47 -1.00 14.32
N LEU A 31 9.39 -1.61 13.14
CA LEU A 31 8.12 -2.02 12.54
C LEU A 31 7.41 -3.05 13.43
N LEU A 32 8.13 -4.02 13.98
CA LEU A 32 7.58 -5.03 14.88
C LEU A 32 6.94 -4.38 16.11
N ILE A 33 7.67 -3.48 16.77
CA ILE A 33 7.15 -2.73 17.93
C ILE A 33 5.92 -1.92 17.54
N SER A 34 5.95 -1.24 16.40
CA SER A 34 4.87 -0.33 15.96
C SER A 34 3.52 -1.00 15.70
N ILE A 35 3.50 -2.34 15.52
CA ILE A 35 2.27 -3.11 15.28
C ILE A 35 1.76 -3.89 16.49
N LEU A 36 2.44 -3.80 17.64
CA LEU A 36 2.02 -4.51 18.87
C LEU A 36 0.73 -3.94 19.45
N LYS A 37 0.50 -2.63 19.31
CA LYS A 37 -0.71 -1.95 19.79
C LYS A 37 -1.37 -1.19 18.65
N GLU A 38 -2.69 -1.26 18.54
CA GLU A 38 -3.44 -0.49 17.52
C GLU A 38 -3.25 1.03 17.67
N SER A 39 -3.10 1.52 18.89
CA SER A 39 -2.83 2.95 19.14
C SER A 39 -1.50 3.45 18.55
N TRP A 40 -0.58 2.54 18.23
CA TRP A 40 0.70 2.86 17.59
C TRP A 40 0.65 2.83 16.07
N TYR A 41 -0.50 2.49 15.49
CA TYR A 41 -0.67 2.46 14.03
C TYR A 41 -0.30 3.78 13.33
N PRO A 42 -0.59 4.98 13.88
CA PRO A 42 -0.13 6.23 13.27
C PRO A 42 1.40 6.34 13.16
N PHE A 43 2.14 5.72 14.09
CA PHE A 43 3.60 5.66 14.02
C PHE A 43 4.06 4.68 12.92
N PHE A 44 3.47 3.49 12.86
CA PHE A 44 3.68 2.55 11.75
C PHE A 44 3.42 3.23 10.40
N PHE A 45 2.32 3.97 10.29
CA PHE A 45 1.95 4.68 9.06
C PHE A 45 2.98 5.74 8.64
N LYS A 46 3.60 6.44 9.60
CA LYS A 46 4.71 7.38 9.32
C LYS A 46 5.91 6.66 8.71
N ILE A 47 6.27 5.49 9.26
CA ILE A 47 7.38 4.67 8.72
C ILE A 47 7.03 4.19 7.31
N ALA A 48 5.81 3.68 7.09
CA ALA A 48 5.35 3.27 5.78
C ALA A 48 5.40 4.41 4.74
N ARG A 49 5.11 5.65 5.14
CA ARG A 49 5.25 6.82 4.28
C ARG A 49 6.69 7.15 3.92
N ILE A 50 7.62 6.98 4.86
CA ILE A 50 9.07 7.15 4.60
C ILE A 50 9.52 6.06 3.62
N TRP A 51 9.14 4.81 3.86
CA TRP A 51 9.40 3.69 2.98
C TRP A 51 8.90 3.93 1.55
N ALA A 52 7.66 4.42 1.40
CA ALA A 52 7.09 4.76 0.10
C ALA A 52 7.90 5.83 -0.64
N LYS A 53 8.36 6.87 0.08
CA LYS A 53 9.23 7.92 -0.50
C LYS A 53 10.58 7.38 -0.95
N ILE A 54 11.19 6.48 -0.17
CA ILE A 54 12.46 5.84 -0.52
C ILE A 54 12.30 5.07 -1.84
N ILE A 55 11.21 4.31 -1.99
CA ILE A 55 10.95 3.54 -3.22
C ILE A 55 10.75 4.48 -4.40
N LEU A 56 9.84 5.46 -4.29
CA LEU A 56 9.57 6.38 -5.39
C LEU A 56 10.83 7.14 -5.82
N PHE A 57 11.58 7.67 -4.87
CA PHE A 57 12.83 8.38 -5.16
C PHE A 57 13.88 7.44 -5.76
N GLY A 58 14.08 6.25 -5.19
CA GLY A 58 15.05 5.27 -5.66
C GLY A 58 14.73 4.70 -7.04
N MET A 59 13.46 4.74 -7.45
CA MET A 59 13.00 4.38 -8.79
C MET A 59 13.07 5.54 -9.78
N GLY A 60 13.50 6.74 -9.33
CA GLY A 60 13.60 7.94 -10.16
C GLY A 60 12.28 8.67 -10.40
N PHE A 61 11.23 8.37 -9.60
CA PHE A 61 9.97 9.09 -9.71
C PHE A 61 10.02 10.42 -8.99
N THR A 62 9.51 11.44 -9.66
CA THR A 62 9.10 12.72 -9.05
C THR A 62 7.59 12.77 -9.00
N TRP A 63 7.03 13.41 -7.99
CA TRP A 63 5.57 13.52 -7.83
C TRP A 63 5.18 14.95 -7.46
N LYS A 64 4.03 15.36 -7.98
CA LYS A 64 3.34 16.59 -7.61
C LYS A 64 1.98 16.22 -7.05
N ILE A 65 1.60 16.80 -5.92
CA ILE A 65 0.31 16.54 -5.29
C ILE A 65 -0.50 17.83 -5.40
N GLU A 66 -1.54 17.82 -6.20
CA GLU A 66 -2.53 18.87 -6.27
C GLU A 66 -3.76 18.44 -5.47
N LYS A 67 -4.32 19.34 -4.70
CA LYS A 67 -5.45 19.07 -3.81
C LYS A 67 -6.49 20.14 -3.96
N GLU A 68 -7.70 19.76 -4.30
CA GLU A 68 -8.86 20.64 -4.23
C GLU A 68 -9.28 20.83 -2.76
N GLN A 69 -9.23 19.76 -1.98
CA GLN A 69 -9.56 19.79 -0.56
C GLN A 69 -8.52 19.02 0.26
N THR A 70 -8.28 19.46 1.48
CA THR A 70 -7.41 18.76 2.42
C THR A 70 -8.28 18.02 3.44
N PRO A 71 -8.15 16.70 3.59
CA PRO A 71 -8.87 15.96 4.62
C PRO A 71 -8.59 16.53 6.01
N GLU A 72 -9.64 16.70 6.81
CA GLU A 72 -9.52 17.19 8.17
C GLU A 72 -8.72 16.21 9.03
N LYS A 73 -7.86 16.74 9.89
CA LYS A 73 -7.13 15.91 10.86
C LYS A 73 -8.12 15.24 11.81
N HIS A 74 -7.82 14.01 12.18
CA HIS A 74 -8.62 13.21 13.15
C HIS A 74 -9.99 12.76 12.63
N LYS A 75 -10.36 13.03 11.38
CA LYS A 75 -11.53 12.43 10.74
C LYS A 75 -11.13 11.23 9.90
N SER A 76 -12.01 10.24 9.88
CA SER A 76 -11.87 9.02 9.05
C SER A 76 -12.51 9.23 7.69
N TYR A 77 -11.85 8.75 6.65
CA TYR A 77 -12.27 8.85 5.25
C TYR A 77 -12.14 7.51 4.55
N MET A 78 -12.96 7.29 3.55
CA MET A 78 -12.74 6.27 2.55
C MET A 78 -12.08 6.92 1.34
N PHE A 79 -10.80 6.63 1.14
CA PHE A 79 -10.07 7.07 -0.04
C PHE A 79 -10.25 6.05 -1.15
N ILE A 80 -10.64 6.51 -2.31
CA ILE A 80 -10.83 5.69 -3.52
C ILE A 80 -9.85 6.23 -4.56
N ALA A 81 -9.05 5.35 -5.14
CA ALA A 81 -8.08 5.70 -6.15
C ALA A 81 -8.01 4.65 -7.25
N ASN A 82 -7.61 5.05 -8.44
CA ASN A 82 -7.34 4.14 -9.56
C ASN A 82 -6.10 3.30 -9.28
N HIS A 83 -6.04 2.08 -9.84
CA HIS A 83 -4.93 1.17 -9.64
C HIS A 83 -4.38 0.67 -10.97
N THR A 84 -3.40 1.39 -11.49
CA THR A 84 -2.76 1.10 -12.78
C THR A 84 -1.34 0.54 -12.62
N SER A 85 -0.72 0.74 -11.45
CA SER A 85 0.63 0.31 -11.15
C SER A 85 0.81 -0.07 -9.68
N MET A 86 1.79 -0.92 -9.39
CA MET A 86 2.21 -1.20 -8.00
C MET A 86 2.70 0.05 -7.27
N THR A 87 3.15 1.07 -8.00
CA THR A 87 3.59 2.35 -7.43
C THR A 87 2.45 3.19 -6.85
N ASP A 88 1.19 2.90 -7.22
CA ASP A 88 0.02 3.62 -6.70
C ASP A 88 -0.12 3.46 -5.18
N ILE A 89 0.30 2.32 -4.64
CA ILE A 89 0.35 2.08 -3.19
C ILE A 89 1.29 3.10 -2.52
N MET A 90 2.48 3.32 -3.10
CA MET A 90 3.46 4.28 -2.61
C MET A 90 2.96 5.72 -2.78
N LEU A 91 2.34 6.02 -3.93
CA LEU A 91 1.76 7.34 -4.18
C LEU A 91 0.65 7.68 -3.18
N MET A 92 -0.25 6.75 -2.88
CA MET A 92 -1.29 6.96 -1.86
C MET A 92 -0.70 7.20 -0.48
N LEU A 93 0.33 6.45 -0.06
CA LEU A 93 1.03 6.66 1.22
C LEU A 93 1.69 8.04 1.29
N VAL A 94 2.19 8.57 0.18
CA VAL A 94 2.80 9.90 0.13
C VAL A 94 1.74 11.01 0.08
N ALA A 95 0.70 10.83 -0.73
CA ALA A 95 -0.33 11.84 -0.97
C ALA A 95 -1.21 12.10 0.25
N VAL A 96 -1.61 11.03 0.96
CA VAL A 96 -2.54 11.12 2.09
C VAL A 96 -1.76 11.20 3.41
N LYS A 97 -2.06 12.21 4.23
CA LYS A 97 -1.42 12.39 5.55
C LYS A 97 -2.19 11.69 6.68
N ASN A 98 -3.51 11.55 6.55
CA ASN A 98 -4.34 10.84 7.52
C ASN A 98 -3.98 9.35 7.52
N PRO A 99 -3.76 8.73 8.69
CA PRO A 99 -3.51 7.29 8.74
C PRO A 99 -4.68 6.51 8.14
N PHE A 100 -4.35 5.56 7.26
CA PHE A 100 -5.34 4.69 6.64
C PHE A 100 -4.81 3.26 6.49
N VAL A 101 -5.73 2.32 6.36
CA VAL A 101 -5.46 0.91 6.04
C VAL A 101 -5.88 0.60 4.60
N PHE A 102 -5.09 -0.20 3.90
CA PHE A 102 -5.49 -0.70 2.59
C PHE A 102 -6.47 -1.86 2.70
N VAL A 103 -7.38 -1.97 1.73
CA VAL A 103 -8.09 -3.20 1.44
C VAL A 103 -7.33 -3.94 0.36
N GLY A 104 -6.83 -5.13 0.68
CA GLY A 104 -5.93 -5.83 -0.22
C GLY A 104 -6.16 -7.33 -0.32
N LYS A 105 -5.59 -7.95 -1.36
CA LYS A 105 -5.77 -9.35 -1.70
C LYS A 105 -5.18 -10.26 -0.61
N LYS A 106 -5.95 -11.25 -0.16
CA LYS A 106 -5.56 -12.21 0.89
C LYS A 106 -4.26 -12.97 0.55
N ASP A 107 -4.05 -13.29 -0.72
CA ASP A 107 -2.89 -14.07 -1.17
C ASP A 107 -1.55 -13.40 -0.85
N LEU A 108 -1.50 -12.06 -0.87
CA LEU A 108 -0.30 -11.29 -0.53
C LEU A 108 0.14 -11.50 0.93
N ALA A 109 -0.75 -11.99 1.78
CA ALA A 109 -0.45 -12.32 3.16
C ALA A 109 0.48 -13.55 3.31
N ASN A 110 0.73 -14.30 2.23
CA ASN A 110 1.62 -15.45 2.22
C ASN A 110 3.07 -15.09 1.83
N ILE A 111 3.31 -13.87 1.40
CA ILE A 111 4.67 -13.40 1.06
C ILE A 111 5.50 -13.33 2.36
N PRO A 112 6.68 -13.98 2.41
CA PRO A 112 7.56 -13.94 3.59
C PRO A 112 7.88 -12.49 4.02
N LEU A 113 8.00 -12.24 5.31
CA LEU A 113 8.23 -10.95 5.94
C LEU A 113 7.10 -9.92 5.68
N PHE A 114 6.83 -9.61 4.43
CA PHE A 114 5.78 -8.66 4.03
C PHE A 114 4.40 -9.11 4.54
N GLY A 115 4.04 -10.38 4.34
CA GLY A 115 2.76 -10.92 4.76
C GLY A 115 2.51 -10.83 6.26
N PHE A 116 3.56 -10.86 7.07
CA PHE A 116 3.46 -10.70 8.51
C PHE A 116 2.90 -9.31 8.89
N PHE A 117 3.45 -8.23 8.30
CA PHE A 117 2.95 -6.87 8.50
C PHE A 117 1.62 -6.66 7.80
N TYR A 118 1.50 -7.15 6.57
CA TYR A 118 0.31 -6.99 5.74
C TYR A 118 -0.96 -7.54 6.40
N LYS A 119 -0.89 -8.71 7.04
CA LYS A 119 -2.01 -9.31 7.80
C LYS A 119 -2.50 -8.42 8.96
N ARG A 120 -1.61 -7.61 9.54
CA ARG A 120 -1.91 -6.76 10.70
C ARG A 120 -2.32 -5.34 10.32
N THR A 121 -1.88 -4.89 9.17
CA THR A 121 -2.01 -3.49 8.74
C THR A 121 -3.00 -3.28 7.61
N CYS A 122 -3.50 -4.36 6.97
CA CYS A 122 -4.47 -4.29 5.88
C CYS A 122 -5.75 -5.07 6.20
N ILE A 123 -6.83 -4.69 5.55
CA ILE A 123 -8.07 -5.45 5.53
C ILE A 123 -7.98 -6.46 4.39
N LEU A 124 -7.85 -7.74 4.71
CA LEU A 124 -7.68 -8.79 3.71
C LEU A 124 -9.03 -9.18 3.10
N VAL A 125 -9.05 -9.32 1.78
CA VAL A 125 -10.20 -9.80 1.01
C VAL A 125 -9.84 -11.03 0.19
N ASP A 126 -10.61 -12.07 0.33
CA ASP A 126 -10.70 -13.18 -0.61
C ASP A 126 -11.82 -12.86 -1.59
N ARG A 127 -11.45 -12.53 -2.83
CA ARG A 127 -12.39 -12.04 -3.84
C ARG A 127 -13.28 -13.13 -4.40
N SER A 128 -12.86 -14.38 -4.32
CA SER A 128 -13.66 -15.53 -4.73
C SER A 128 -14.79 -15.85 -3.75
N SER A 129 -14.67 -15.42 -2.49
CA SER A 129 -15.60 -15.70 -1.41
C SER A 129 -16.56 -14.51 -1.15
N GLU A 130 -17.86 -14.73 -1.38
CA GLU A 130 -18.88 -13.74 -1.04
C GLU A 130 -18.90 -13.41 0.45
N LYS A 131 -18.75 -14.42 1.30
CA LYS A 131 -18.64 -14.25 2.76
C LYS A 131 -17.45 -13.35 3.13
N SER A 132 -16.30 -13.50 2.44
CA SER A 132 -15.13 -12.66 2.67
C SER A 132 -15.41 -11.22 2.24
N ARG A 133 -16.06 -11.00 1.08
CA ARG A 133 -16.42 -9.65 0.61
C ARG A 133 -17.36 -8.94 1.59
N LYS A 134 -18.39 -9.63 2.10
CA LYS A 134 -19.29 -9.09 3.14
C LYS A 134 -18.53 -8.76 4.45
N ALA A 135 -17.62 -9.64 4.87
CA ALA A 135 -16.81 -9.42 6.08
C ALA A 135 -15.85 -8.22 5.96
N VAL A 136 -15.38 -7.90 4.74
CA VAL A 136 -14.56 -6.68 4.48
C VAL A 136 -15.34 -5.43 4.84
N PHE A 137 -16.62 -5.33 4.47
CA PHE A 137 -17.46 -4.18 4.79
C PHE A 137 -17.53 -3.92 6.29
N LEU A 138 -17.77 -4.97 7.09
CA LEU A 138 -17.84 -4.84 8.56
C LEU A 138 -16.49 -4.45 9.17
N ARG A 139 -15.38 -5.00 8.65
CA ARG A 139 -14.03 -4.63 9.10
C ARG A 139 -13.69 -3.18 8.74
N ALA A 140 -14.07 -2.75 7.54
CA ALA A 140 -13.91 -1.39 7.07
C ALA A 140 -14.66 -0.40 7.96
N GLN A 141 -15.93 -0.70 8.26
CA GLN A 141 -16.75 0.12 9.16
C GLN A 141 -16.13 0.25 10.55
N ARG A 142 -15.64 -0.87 11.14
CA ARG A 142 -14.94 -0.83 12.43
C ARG A 142 -13.70 0.06 12.40
N ARG A 143 -12.90 0.00 11.32
CA ARG A 143 -11.71 0.86 11.18
C ARG A 143 -12.07 2.33 11.10
N LEU A 144 -13.10 2.69 10.33
CA LEU A 144 -13.61 4.06 10.25
C LEU A 144 -14.10 4.55 11.62
N GLN A 145 -14.85 3.73 12.35
CA GLN A 145 -15.33 4.05 13.70
C GLN A 145 -14.19 4.20 14.72
N SER A 146 -13.07 3.49 14.54
CA SER A 146 -11.88 3.64 15.38
C SER A 146 -10.99 4.83 15.03
N GLY A 147 -11.41 5.70 14.10
CA GLY A 147 -10.65 6.90 13.71
C GLY A 147 -9.61 6.65 12.61
N LEU A 148 -9.53 5.43 12.05
CA LEU A 148 -8.65 5.12 10.91
C LEU A 148 -9.39 5.25 9.59
N SER A 149 -8.76 5.86 8.62
CA SER A 149 -9.26 5.91 7.24
C SER A 149 -9.00 4.58 6.52
N ILE A 150 -9.61 4.42 5.34
CA ILE A 150 -9.47 3.24 4.48
C ILE A 150 -9.05 3.70 3.10
N CYS A 151 -8.20 2.94 2.43
CA CYS A 151 -7.87 3.13 1.02
C CYS A 151 -8.27 1.90 0.22
N ILE A 152 -9.05 2.10 -0.83
CA ILE A 152 -9.57 1.06 -1.70
C ILE A 152 -9.20 1.40 -3.15
N PHE A 153 -8.78 0.37 -3.88
CA PHE A 153 -8.64 0.38 -5.32
C PHE A 153 -9.78 -0.46 -5.91
N PRO A 154 -10.82 0.15 -6.50
CA PRO A 154 -12.02 -0.57 -6.94
C PRO A 154 -11.74 -1.62 -8.02
N GLU A 155 -10.77 -1.38 -8.88
CA GLU A 155 -10.35 -2.31 -9.95
C GLU A 155 -9.88 -3.65 -9.38
N GLY A 156 -9.46 -3.62 -8.13
CA GLY A 156 -9.10 -4.82 -7.42
C GLY A 156 -7.75 -5.43 -7.81
N GLY A 157 -6.99 -4.87 -8.69
CA GLY A 157 -5.66 -5.30 -9.13
C GLY A 157 -5.11 -4.38 -10.19
N VAL A 158 -3.81 -4.47 -10.42
CA VAL A 158 -3.16 -3.81 -11.55
C VAL A 158 -3.59 -4.53 -12.82
N PRO A 159 -4.03 -3.83 -13.87
CA PRO A 159 -4.34 -4.42 -15.17
C PRO A 159 -3.14 -5.18 -15.73
N GLU A 160 -3.39 -6.20 -16.55
CA GLU A 160 -2.33 -6.84 -17.32
C GLU A 160 -1.72 -5.83 -18.29
N GLU A 161 -0.40 -5.95 -18.54
CA GLU A 161 0.41 -4.94 -19.28
C GLU A 161 -0.08 -4.68 -20.73
N HIS A 162 -1.07 -5.42 -21.22
CA HIS A 162 -1.62 -5.29 -22.60
C HIS A 162 -2.93 -4.50 -22.63
N ILE A 163 -3.52 -4.19 -21.49
CA ILE A 163 -4.75 -3.42 -21.44
C ILE A 163 -4.37 -1.96 -21.28
N VAL A 164 -4.34 -1.23 -22.39
CA VAL A 164 -4.33 0.23 -22.38
C VAL A 164 -5.75 0.65 -22.01
N LEU A 165 -5.92 1.22 -20.85
CA LEU A 165 -7.19 1.86 -20.47
C LEU A 165 -7.27 3.17 -21.26
N ASP A 166 -8.15 3.23 -22.27
CA ASP A 166 -8.50 4.44 -23.00
C ASP A 166 -9.20 5.45 -22.08
#